data_dcd8939e6f0c99a649a89373f02663f9
#
_entry.id   dcd8939e6f0c99a649a89373f02663f9
#
_cell.length_a   1.000
_cell.length_b   1.000
_cell.length_c   1.000
_cell.angle_alpha   90.00
_cell.angle_beta   90.00
_cell.angle_gamma   90.00
#
_symmetry.space_group_name_H-M   'P 1'
#
loop_
_entity.id
_entity.type
_entity.pdbx_description
1 polymer ?
#
loop_
_entity_poly.entity_id
_entity_poly.type
_entity_poly.pdbx_seq_one_letter_code
_entity_poly.pdbx_strand_id
1 'polypeptide(L)'
;RKTLADEGVNVRGYDEIIPALKGLEPDVKVLADASRLTAALMNALEKAEIIRAENPSTMMKAVKNDVELDNLRKAHVKDGVAVTRLMYWLKQNVGKIPMTEISVSDKLLALRQEQEHFISPSFNTICAYRANAAMMHYSATPESDAKLEPRDLLLIDSGGQYLEGTTDITRTFALGPVTDEQKKHFTAVLCSMLNLANAKFLQGMTGIGLDILARGPIWDMGIDYRCGTGHGVSYLMSVHEGPNSFRWHKSPTRAEDA
;
A
#
# COMPACT_ATOMS: atom_id res chain seq x y z
N ARG A 1 -24.62 -4.67 13.13
CA ARG A 1 -25.61 -3.56 13.32
C ARG A 1 -26.10 -3.50 14.78
N LYS A 2 -26.50 -4.63 15.36
CA LYS A 2 -27.03 -4.66 16.75
C LYS A 2 -26.00 -4.16 17.76
N THR A 3 -24.75 -4.64 17.68
CA THR A 3 -23.66 -4.22 18.55
C THR A 3 -23.36 -2.72 18.46
N LEU A 4 -23.34 -2.16 17.24
CA LEU A 4 -23.13 -0.73 17.03
C LEU A 4 -24.27 0.13 17.58
N ALA A 5 -25.52 -0.35 17.49
CA ALA A 5 -26.67 0.33 18.06
C ALA A 5 -26.61 0.34 19.58
N ASP A 6 -26.15 -0.76 20.21
CA ASP A 6 -25.96 -0.87 21.65
C ASP A 6 -24.89 0.11 22.16
N GLU A 7 -23.92 0.47 21.32
CA GLU A 7 -22.87 1.48 21.58
C GLU A 7 -23.31 2.91 21.20
N GLY A 8 -24.56 3.12 20.85
CA GLY A 8 -25.09 4.45 20.49
C GLY A 8 -24.77 4.89 19.03
N VAL A 9 -24.27 3.99 18.20
CA VAL A 9 -23.97 4.28 16.79
C VAL A 9 -25.20 4.09 15.93
N ASN A 10 -25.68 5.16 15.30
CA ASN A 10 -26.82 5.10 14.39
C ASN A 10 -26.39 4.73 12.96
N VAL A 11 -26.67 3.50 12.53
CA VAL A 11 -26.33 2.99 11.19
C VAL A 11 -27.50 3.18 10.25
N ARG A 12 -27.32 3.98 9.21
CA ARG A 12 -28.31 4.29 8.17
C ARG A 12 -27.99 3.60 6.84
N GLY A 13 -28.93 3.65 5.91
CA GLY A 13 -28.71 3.21 4.53
C GLY A 13 -27.73 4.13 3.79
N TYR A 14 -26.97 3.56 2.86
CA TYR A 14 -25.98 4.35 2.09
C TYR A 14 -26.64 5.49 1.30
N ASP A 15 -27.83 5.25 0.75
CA ASP A 15 -28.56 6.24 -0.07
C ASP A 15 -29.20 7.37 0.77
N GLU A 16 -29.21 7.25 2.09
CA GLU A 16 -29.74 8.27 2.99
C GLU A 16 -28.78 9.46 3.21
N ILE A 17 -27.51 9.33 2.79
CA ILE A 17 -26.51 10.38 3.03
C ILE A 17 -26.91 11.73 2.37
N ILE A 18 -27.32 11.71 1.10
CA ILE A 18 -27.71 12.92 0.37
C ILE A 18 -28.94 13.58 0.99
N PRO A 19 -30.06 12.87 1.27
CA PRO A 19 -31.18 13.42 2.01
C PRO A 19 -30.79 14.00 3.39
N ALA A 20 -29.93 13.29 4.13
CA ALA A 20 -29.49 13.73 5.46
C ALA A 20 -28.70 15.05 5.38
N LEU A 21 -27.80 15.20 4.41
CA LEU A 21 -27.02 16.43 4.21
C LEU A 21 -27.93 17.59 3.78
N LYS A 22 -28.88 17.38 2.88
CA LYS A 22 -29.85 18.39 2.44
C LYS A 22 -30.83 18.81 3.55
N GLY A 23 -31.04 17.94 4.54
CA GLY A 23 -31.88 18.18 5.69
C GLY A 23 -31.19 18.94 6.85
N LEU A 24 -29.92 19.31 6.71
CA LEU A 24 -29.23 20.11 7.71
C LEU A 24 -29.85 21.51 7.82
N GLU A 25 -29.92 22.03 9.06
CA GLU A 25 -30.37 23.40 9.30
C GLU A 25 -29.37 24.41 8.70
N PRO A 26 -29.84 25.60 8.25
CA PRO A 26 -28.99 26.55 7.55
C PRO A 26 -27.78 27.08 8.33
N ASP A 27 -27.84 27.03 9.65
CA ASP A 27 -26.79 27.59 10.52
C ASP A 27 -25.79 26.52 10.97
N VAL A 28 -25.92 25.27 10.50
CA VAL A 28 -25.01 24.19 10.87
C VAL A 28 -23.67 24.40 10.18
N LYS A 29 -22.60 24.43 10.96
CA LYS A 29 -21.22 24.46 10.45
C LYS A 29 -20.75 23.05 10.16
N VAL A 30 -20.35 22.82 8.90
CA VAL A 30 -19.82 21.53 8.45
C VAL A 30 -18.37 21.68 8.01
N LEU A 31 -17.46 21.02 8.71
CA LEU A 31 -16.09 20.87 8.26
C LEU A 31 -16.07 19.89 7.08
N ALA A 32 -15.61 20.36 5.94
CA ALA A 32 -15.61 19.61 4.69
C ALA A 32 -14.22 19.68 4.03
N ASP A 33 -13.61 18.52 3.84
CA ASP A 33 -12.40 18.38 3.04
C ASP A 33 -12.78 18.30 1.56
N ALA A 34 -12.75 19.46 0.88
CA ALA A 34 -13.14 19.58 -0.51
C ALA A 34 -12.27 18.77 -1.48
N SER A 35 -11.07 18.36 -1.07
CA SER A 35 -10.19 17.50 -1.87
C SER A 35 -10.62 16.02 -1.87
N ARG A 36 -11.43 15.63 -0.89
CA ARG A 36 -11.88 14.25 -0.67
C ARG A 36 -13.36 14.03 -0.95
N LEU A 37 -14.17 15.09 -0.91
CA LEU A 37 -15.61 14.99 -1.13
C LEU A 37 -15.95 15.04 -2.63
N THR A 38 -16.93 14.22 -3.02
CA THR A 38 -17.50 14.30 -4.36
C THR A 38 -18.32 15.58 -4.53
N ALA A 39 -18.45 16.06 -5.78
CA ALA A 39 -19.29 17.21 -6.09
C ALA A 39 -20.76 17.01 -5.62
N ALA A 40 -21.28 15.80 -5.68
CA ALA A 40 -22.64 15.48 -5.23
C ALA A 40 -22.81 15.73 -3.72
N LEU A 41 -21.83 15.35 -2.89
CA LEU A 41 -21.85 15.61 -1.45
C LEU A 41 -21.69 17.10 -1.14
N MET A 42 -20.77 17.78 -1.85
CA MET A 42 -20.58 19.23 -1.69
C MET A 42 -21.86 19.99 -2.05
N ASN A 43 -22.51 19.64 -3.15
CA ASN A 43 -23.79 20.27 -3.55
C ASN A 43 -24.94 19.97 -2.56
N ALA A 44 -24.89 18.81 -1.87
CA ALA A 44 -25.88 18.49 -0.85
C ALA A 44 -25.76 19.36 0.41
N LEU A 45 -24.62 20.01 0.62
CA LEU A 45 -24.33 20.92 1.75
C LEU A 45 -24.66 22.37 1.45
N GLU A 46 -25.39 22.70 0.39
CA GLU A 46 -25.67 24.07 -0.06
C GLU A 46 -26.28 25.01 1.00
N LYS A 47 -26.97 24.44 2.01
CA LYS A 47 -27.60 25.21 3.11
C LYS A 47 -26.68 25.40 4.31
N ALA A 48 -25.61 24.60 4.43
CA ALA A 48 -24.73 24.63 5.57
C ALA A 48 -23.61 25.66 5.39
N GLU A 49 -23.10 26.20 6.50
CA GLU A 49 -21.87 26.99 6.50
C GLU A 49 -20.67 26.03 6.36
N ILE A 50 -19.98 26.04 5.21
CA ILE A 50 -18.89 25.12 4.93
C ILE A 50 -17.57 25.69 5.45
N ILE A 51 -16.97 25.03 6.43
CA ILE A 51 -15.59 25.26 6.85
C ILE A 51 -14.69 24.32 6.03
N ARG A 52 -13.93 24.88 5.08
CA ARG A 52 -13.00 24.12 4.26
C ARG A 52 -11.73 23.84 5.06
N ALA A 53 -11.55 22.59 5.44
CA ALA A 53 -10.35 22.14 6.15
C ALA A 53 -10.15 20.65 5.90
N GLU A 54 -8.94 20.17 6.16
CA GLU A 54 -8.60 18.76 6.11
C GLU A 54 -9.44 17.97 7.15
N ASN A 55 -9.82 16.74 6.77
CA ASN A 55 -10.58 15.87 7.66
C ASN A 55 -9.70 15.47 8.87
N PRO A 56 -10.06 15.85 10.10
CA PRO A 56 -9.24 15.55 11.28
C PRO A 56 -9.02 14.05 11.50
N SER A 57 -9.93 13.20 11.04
CA SER A 57 -9.77 11.75 11.15
C SER A 57 -8.58 11.23 10.33
N THR A 58 -8.10 11.96 9.33
CA THR A 58 -6.90 11.59 8.54
C THR A 58 -5.68 11.49 9.46
N MET A 59 -5.39 12.51 10.24
CA MET A 59 -4.28 12.50 11.17
C MET A 59 -4.53 11.57 12.36
N MET A 60 -5.76 11.53 12.89
CA MET A 60 -6.10 10.66 14.03
C MET A 60 -5.85 9.18 13.73
N LYS A 61 -6.15 8.71 12.53
CA LYS A 61 -5.90 7.31 12.13
C LYS A 61 -4.46 7.06 11.67
N ALA A 62 -3.77 8.07 11.13
CA ALA A 62 -2.39 7.95 10.69
C ALA A 62 -1.42 7.74 11.87
N VAL A 63 -1.71 8.36 13.02
CA VAL A 63 -0.96 8.19 14.26
C VAL A 63 -1.54 7.01 15.03
N LYS A 64 -0.92 5.84 14.88
CA LYS A 64 -1.36 4.58 15.53
C LYS A 64 -1.07 4.63 17.04
N ASN A 65 -2.01 4.14 17.82
CA ASN A 65 -1.81 3.92 19.24
C ASN A 65 -0.97 2.65 19.49
N ASP A 66 -0.57 2.42 20.75
CA ASP A 66 0.29 1.29 21.11
C ASP A 66 -0.34 -0.07 20.78
N VAL A 67 -1.65 -0.21 20.92
CA VAL A 67 -2.37 -1.46 20.61
C VAL A 67 -2.35 -1.72 19.10
N GLU A 68 -2.61 -0.70 18.29
CA GLU A 68 -2.53 -0.79 16.82
C GLU A 68 -1.10 -1.12 16.37
N LEU A 69 -0.09 -0.48 16.96
CA LEU A 69 1.32 -0.74 16.64
C LEU A 69 1.72 -2.19 16.96
N ASP A 70 1.34 -2.70 18.13
CA ASP A 70 1.64 -4.08 18.51
C ASP A 70 0.92 -5.09 17.61
N ASN A 71 -0.32 -4.79 17.24
CA ASN A 71 -1.07 -5.61 16.32
C ASN A 71 -0.45 -5.59 14.90
N LEU A 72 -0.09 -4.41 14.37
CA LEU A 72 0.59 -4.31 13.07
C LEU A 72 1.91 -5.11 13.05
N ARG A 73 2.69 -5.09 14.15
CA ARG A 73 3.89 -5.94 14.25
C ARG A 73 3.54 -7.43 14.14
N LYS A 74 2.50 -7.89 14.83
CA LYS A 74 2.01 -9.27 14.74
C LYS A 74 1.55 -9.64 13.33
N ALA A 75 0.77 -8.77 12.68
CA ALA A 75 0.33 -8.96 11.31
C ALA A 75 1.51 -9.11 10.35
N HIS A 76 2.54 -8.25 10.48
CA HIS A 76 3.74 -8.32 9.64
C HIS A 76 4.59 -9.57 9.91
N VAL A 77 4.60 -10.11 11.13
CA VAL A 77 5.26 -11.40 11.42
C VAL A 77 4.52 -12.54 10.71
N LYS A 78 3.19 -12.60 10.83
CA LYS A 78 2.36 -13.62 10.15
C LYS A 78 2.55 -13.58 8.64
N ASP A 79 2.45 -12.39 8.06
CA ASP A 79 2.62 -12.22 6.61
C ASP A 79 4.05 -12.50 6.15
N GLY A 80 5.03 -12.10 6.95
CA GLY A 80 6.45 -12.42 6.74
C GLY A 80 6.71 -13.93 6.72
N VAL A 81 6.01 -14.71 7.54
CA VAL A 81 6.05 -16.18 7.51
C VAL A 81 5.52 -16.71 6.18
N ALA A 82 4.37 -16.21 5.71
CA ALA A 82 3.79 -16.64 4.43
C ALA A 82 4.74 -16.32 3.25
N VAL A 83 5.30 -15.11 3.20
CA VAL A 83 6.27 -14.70 2.16
C VAL A 83 7.56 -15.51 2.23
N THR A 84 8.08 -15.79 3.43
CA THR A 84 9.29 -16.60 3.61
C THR A 84 9.08 -18.05 3.18
N ARG A 85 7.92 -18.62 3.49
CA ARG A 85 7.53 -19.97 3.03
C ARG A 85 7.39 -20.02 1.51
N LEU A 86 6.84 -18.97 0.90
CA LEU A 86 6.80 -18.85 -0.56
C LEU A 86 8.21 -18.79 -1.16
N MET A 87 9.12 -17.99 -0.59
CA MET A 87 10.52 -17.90 -1.05
C MET A 87 11.19 -19.29 -1.01
N TYR A 88 11.03 -20.01 0.09
CA TYR A 88 11.56 -21.36 0.22
C TYR A 88 10.97 -22.29 -0.85
N TRP A 89 9.65 -22.29 -1.01
CA TRP A 89 8.95 -23.10 -2.00
C TRP A 89 9.40 -22.78 -3.44
N LEU A 90 9.55 -21.52 -3.80
CA LEU A 90 10.05 -21.08 -5.11
C LEU A 90 11.45 -21.68 -5.38
N LYS A 91 12.37 -21.50 -4.42
CA LYS A 91 13.75 -21.99 -4.55
C LYS A 91 13.85 -23.52 -4.67
N GLN A 92 12.93 -24.24 -4.05
CA GLN A 92 12.92 -25.72 -4.13
C GLN A 92 12.32 -26.25 -5.43
N ASN A 93 11.43 -25.51 -6.07
CA ASN A 93 10.55 -26.03 -7.11
C ASN A 93 10.72 -25.37 -8.49
N VAL A 94 11.29 -24.17 -8.59
CA VAL A 94 11.49 -23.50 -9.88
C VAL A 94 12.36 -24.36 -10.79
N GLY A 95 11.91 -24.58 -12.03
CA GLY A 95 12.53 -25.46 -13.00
C GLY A 95 12.25 -26.96 -12.80
N LYS A 96 11.59 -27.37 -11.69
CA LYS A 96 11.20 -28.76 -11.42
C LYS A 96 9.72 -29.03 -11.67
N ILE A 97 8.88 -28.03 -11.43
CA ILE A 97 7.44 -28.08 -11.73
C ILE A 97 7.06 -26.88 -12.57
N PRO A 98 6.00 -26.96 -13.41
CA PRO A 98 5.48 -25.81 -14.11
C PRO A 98 5.00 -24.73 -13.13
N MET A 99 5.42 -23.50 -13.35
CA MET A 99 5.02 -22.33 -12.57
C MET A 99 4.75 -21.15 -13.49
N THR A 100 3.77 -20.34 -13.14
CA THR A 100 3.45 -19.08 -13.79
C THR A 100 3.28 -17.97 -12.74
N GLU A 101 3.18 -16.73 -13.14
CA GLU A 101 2.94 -15.59 -12.25
C GLU A 101 1.63 -15.80 -11.45
N ILE A 102 0.56 -16.23 -12.12
CA ILE A 102 -0.73 -16.51 -11.48
C ILE A 102 -0.58 -17.66 -10.47
N SER A 103 0.04 -18.77 -10.86
CA SER A 103 0.17 -19.93 -9.97
C SER A 103 1.00 -19.63 -8.71
N VAL A 104 1.98 -18.73 -8.81
CA VAL A 104 2.79 -18.27 -7.67
C VAL A 104 1.98 -17.31 -6.78
N SER A 105 1.19 -16.44 -7.38
CA SER A 105 0.25 -15.57 -6.65
C SER A 105 -0.76 -16.40 -5.84
N ASP A 106 -1.37 -17.42 -6.46
CA ASP A 106 -2.31 -18.33 -5.81
C ASP A 106 -1.63 -19.11 -4.67
N LYS A 107 -0.38 -19.55 -4.87
CA LYS A 107 0.39 -20.21 -3.82
C LYS A 107 0.63 -19.29 -2.62
N LEU A 108 0.94 -18.01 -2.87
CA LEU A 108 1.10 -17.02 -1.80
C LEU A 108 -0.21 -16.80 -1.04
N LEU A 109 -1.33 -16.68 -1.76
CA LEU A 109 -2.65 -16.56 -1.16
C LEU A 109 -2.97 -17.77 -0.25
N ALA A 110 -2.71 -18.98 -0.73
CA ALA A 110 -2.90 -20.19 0.07
C ALA A 110 -2.06 -20.18 1.36
N LEU A 111 -0.80 -19.72 1.29
CA LEU A 111 0.08 -19.61 2.46
C LEU A 111 -0.39 -18.53 3.45
N ARG A 112 -1.02 -17.46 2.99
CA ARG A 112 -1.66 -16.44 3.83
C ARG A 112 -2.93 -16.96 4.49
N GLN A 113 -3.73 -17.73 3.78
CA GLN A 113 -4.95 -18.37 4.32
C GLN A 113 -4.67 -19.36 5.45
N GLU A 114 -3.45 -19.91 5.52
CA GLU A 114 -3.00 -20.73 6.64
C GLU A 114 -2.67 -19.92 7.91
N GLN A 115 -2.52 -18.59 7.78
CA GLN A 115 -2.23 -17.73 8.93
C GLN A 115 -3.52 -17.39 9.70
N GLU A 116 -3.40 -17.43 11.02
CA GLU A 116 -4.52 -17.08 11.90
C GLU A 116 -5.01 -15.65 11.64
N HIS A 117 -6.32 -15.45 11.63
CA HIS A 117 -7.00 -14.16 11.44
C HIS A 117 -6.78 -13.50 10.06
N PHE A 118 -6.32 -14.23 9.05
CA PHE A 118 -6.30 -13.72 7.69
C PHE A 118 -7.73 -13.53 7.18
N ILE A 119 -8.01 -12.36 6.58
CA ILE A 119 -9.33 -12.00 6.07
C ILE A 119 -9.34 -12.05 4.54
N SER A 120 -8.43 -11.33 3.91
CA SER A 120 -8.32 -11.19 2.45
C SER A 120 -6.96 -10.60 2.07
N PRO A 121 -6.56 -10.62 0.79
CA PRO A 121 -5.49 -9.76 0.32
C PRO A 121 -5.79 -8.28 0.61
N SER A 122 -4.77 -7.48 0.94
CA SER A 122 -4.91 -6.03 1.12
C SER A 122 -5.01 -5.28 -0.22
N PHE A 123 -4.46 -5.89 -1.26
CA PHE A 123 -4.58 -5.50 -2.68
C PHE A 123 -4.31 -6.71 -3.58
N ASN A 124 -4.59 -6.58 -4.86
CA ASN A 124 -4.29 -7.64 -5.84
C ASN A 124 -2.79 -7.88 -5.91
N THR A 125 -2.37 -9.11 -5.68
CA THR A 125 -0.94 -9.46 -5.73
C THR A 125 -0.35 -9.13 -7.09
N ILE A 126 0.74 -8.38 -7.09
CA ILE A 126 1.59 -8.14 -8.24
C ILE A 126 2.67 -9.23 -8.21
N CYS A 127 2.58 -10.17 -9.12
CA CYS A 127 3.59 -11.21 -9.31
C CYS A 127 4.11 -11.05 -10.74
N ALA A 128 5.31 -10.51 -10.88
CA ALA A 128 5.80 -10.01 -12.16
C ALA A 128 7.20 -10.56 -12.47
N TYR A 129 7.29 -11.35 -13.53
CA TYR A 129 8.52 -11.98 -13.97
C TYR A 129 9.19 -11.18 -15.08
N ARG A 130 10.50 -10.92 -14.95
CA ARG A 130 11.32 -10.25 -15.95
C ARG A 130 10.73 -8.89 -16.40
N ALA A 131 10.40 -8.74 -17.70
CA ALA A 131 9.91 -7.50 -18.27
C ALA A 131 8.56 -7.04 -17.69
N ASN A 132 7.71 -7.96 -17.22
CA ASN A 132 6.43 -7.61 -16.60
C ASN A 132 6.62 -6.77 -15.33
N ALA A 133 7.75 -6.96 -14.63
CA ALA A 133 8.08 -6.18 -13.43
C ALA A 133 8.40 -4.69 -13.71
N ALA A 134 8.55 -4.29 -14.98
CA ALA A 134 8.69 -2.88 -15.34
C ALA A 134 7.37 -2.09 -15.30
N MET A 135 6.24 -2.78 -15.21
CA MET A 135 4.91 -2.16 -15.15
C MET A 135 4.47 -2.03 -13.70
N MET A 136 4.31 -0.77 -13.24
CA MET A 136 3.72 -0.50 -11.93
C MET A 136 2.28 -1.03 -11.91
N HIS A 137 1.88 -1.63 -10.79
CA HIS A 137 0.55 -2.23 -10.61
C HIS A 137 0.20 -3.29 -11.67
N TYR A 138 1.23 -4.04 -12.15
CA TYR A 138 1.01 -5.17 -13.07
C TYR A 138 0.03 -6.17 -12.46
N SER A 139 -0.86 -6.68 -13.29
CA SER A 139 -1.75 -7.79 -12.93
C SER A 139 -1.70 -8.82 -14.04
N ALA A 140 -1.22 -10.02 -13.73
CA ALA A 140 -1.21 -11.11 -14.68
C ALA A 140 -2.65 -11.50 -15.07
N THR A 141 -2.89 -11.66 -16.36
CA THR A 141 -4.12 -12.22 -16.92
C THR A 141 -3.79 -13.55 -17.60
N PRO A 142 -4.78 -14.40 -17.91
CA PRO A 142 -4.51 -15.64 -18.63
C PRO A 142 -3.70 -15.46 -19.93
N GLU A 143 -3.83 -14.29 -20.57
CA GLU A 143 -3.12 -13.96 -21.83
C GLU A 143 -1.71 -13.45 -21.57
N SER A 144 -1.45 -12.80 -20.45
CA SER A 144 -0.14 -12.20 -20.10
C SER A 144 0.68 -13.04 -19.12
N ASP A 145 0.10 -14.11 -18.56
CA ASP A 145 0.68 -14.96 -17.52
C ASP A 145 2.00 -15.59 -17.95
N ALA A 146 3.10 -15.06 -17.46
CA ALA A 146 4.42 -15.51 -17.85
C ALA A 146 4.80 -16.82 -17.16
N LYS A 147 5.33 -17.77 -17.93
CA LYS A 147 5.92 -18.99 -17.40
C LYS A 147 7.26 -18.67 -16.71
N LEU A 148 7.43 -19.10 -15.48
CA LEU A 148 8.66 -18.93 -14.72
C LEU A 148 9.71 -19.98 -15.14
N GLU A 149 10.94 -19.52 -15.27
CA GLU A 149 12.11 -20.33 -15.57
C GLU A 149 13.15 -20.19 -14.45
N PRO A 150 14.07 -21.15 -14.28
CA PRO A 150 15.11 -21.09 -13.23
C PRO A 150 16.23 -20.10 -13.61
N ARG A 151 15.86 -18.84 -13.86
CA ARG A 151 16.74 -17.71 -14.20
C ARG A 151 16.02 -16.39 -13.96
N ASP A 152 16.76 -15.30 -13.96
CA ASP A 152 16.26 -13.92 -13.86
C ASP A 152 15.53 -13.60 -12.53
N LEU A 153 14.86 -12.47 -12.50
CA LEU A 153 14.22 -11.91 -11.33
C LEU A 153 12.69 -12.05 -11.40
N LEU A 154 12.10 -12.36 -10.25
CA LEU A 154 10.66 -12.32 -10.00
C LEU A 154 10.39 -11.28 -8.91
N LEU A 155 9.60 -10.26 -9.22
CA LEU A 155 9.09 -9.30 -8.25
C LEU A 155 7.72 -9.76 -7.76
N ILE A 156 7.54 -9.78 -6.43
CA ILE A 156 6.25 -10.03 -5.80
C ILE A 156 5.96 -8.89 -4.84
N ASP A 157 4.89 -8.16 -5.13
CA ASP A 157 4.35 -7.09 -4.30
C ASP A 157 2.94 -7.48 -3.86
N SER A 158 2.72 -7.55 -2.55
CA SER A 158 1.53 -8.19 -2.00
C SER A 158 1.33 -7.85 -0.54
N GLY A 159 0.12 -8.05 -0.06
CA GLY A 159 -0.20 -7.85 1.35
C GLY A 159 -1.45 -8.59 1.77
N GLY A 160 -1.74 -8.57 3.06
CA GLY A 160 -2.91 -9.19 3.66
C GLY A 160 -3.64 -8.26 4.63
N GLN A 161 -4.94 -8.44 4.70
CA GLN A 161 -5.78 -7.94 5.77
C GLN A 161 -5.88 -9.03 6.83
N TYR A 162 -5.44 -8.71 8.03
CA TYR A 162 -5.57 -9.54 9.22
C TYR A 162 -6.39 -8.79 10.27
N LEU A 163 -7.02 -9.47 11.23
CA LEU A 163 -7.67 -8.75 12.35
C LEU A 163 -6.69 -7.83 13.09
N GLU A 164 -5.41 -8.14 13.04
CA GLU A 164 -4.33 -7.35 13.61
C GLU A 164 -3.85 -6.19 12.73
N GLY A 165 -4.38 -6.04 11.52
CA GLY A 165 -4.07 -4.91 10.64
C GLY A 165 -3.72 -5.28 9.23
N THR A 166 -3.28 -4.28 8.48
CA THR A 166 -2.95 -4.36 7.05
C THR A 166 -1.45 -4.53 6.85
N THR A 167 -1.04 -5.39 5.93
CA THR A 167 0.37 -5.54 5.52
C THR A 167 0.56 -5.14 4.06
N ASP A 168 1.80 -4.77 3.76
CA ASP A 168 2.28 -4.42 2.43
C ASP A 168 3.76 -4.83 2.33
N ILE A 169 4.06 -5.86 1.55
CA ILE A 169 5.39 -6.44 1.47
C ILE A 169 5.78 -6.70 0.02
N THR A 170 6.84 -6.04 -0.44
CA THR A 170 7.45 -6.30 -1.73
C THR A 170 8.77 -7.05 -1.56
N ARG A 171 9.00 -8.08 -2.36
CA ARG A 171 10.29 -8.77 -2.47
C ARG A 171 10.59 -9.14 -3.92
N THR A 172 11.87 -9.00 -4.28
CA THR A 172 12.39 -9.44 -5.58
C THR A 172 13.27 -10.67 -5.38
N PHE A 173 12.95 -11.75 -6.04
CA PHE A 173 13.62 -13.05 -5.91
C PHE A 173 14.44 -13.35 -7.16
N ALA A 174 15.70 -13.76 -6.97
CA ALA A 174 16.46 -14.42 -8.04
C ALA A 174 16.01 -15.89 -8.13
N LEU A 175 15.46 -16.26 -9.29
CA LEU A 175 15.02 -17.63 -9.56
C LEU A 175 16.13 -18.55 -10.04
N GLY A 176 17.30 -18.00 -10.36
CA GLY A 176 18.50 -18.69 -10.80
C GLY A 176 19.58 -17.69 -11.21
N PRO A 177 20.40 -17.97 -12.22
CA PRO A 177 21.42 -17.04 -12.72
C PRO A 177 20.80 -15.69 -13.11
N VAL A 178 21.48 -14.61 -12.71
CA VAL A 178 21.14 -13.23 -13.04
C VAL A 178 22.36 -12.53 -13.64
N THR A 179 22.15 -11.52 -14.47
CA THR A 179 23.21 -10.73 -15.11
C THR A 179 23.90 -9.79 -14.10
N ASP A 180 25.09 -9.31 -14.41
CA ASP A 180 25.77 -8.34 -13.57
C ASP A 180 25.05 -6.99 -13.55
N GLU A 181 24.35 -6.62 -14.62
CA GLU A 181 23.47 -5.46 -14.65
C GLU A 181 22.30 -5.62 -13.67
N GLN A 182 21.62 -6.77 -13.66
CA GLN A 182 20.55 -7.06 -12.69
C GLN A 182 21.07 -6.99 -11.24
N LYS A 183 22.25 -7.54 -10.95
CA LYS A 183 22.89 -7.43 -9.62
C LYS A 183 23.15 -5.98 -9.24
N LYS A 184 23.68 -5.18 -10.18
CA LYS A 184 23.98 -3.76 -9.97
C LYS A 184 22.69 -2.98 -9.65
N HIS A 185 21.65 -3.15 -10.44
CA HIS A 185 20.36 -2.48 -10.20
C HIS A 185 19.70 -2.93 -8.90
N PHE A 186 19.68 -4.23 -8.61
CA PHE A 186 19.16 -4.77 -7.35
C PHE A 186 19.90 -4.16 -6.14
N THR A 187 21.22 -4.09 -6.21
CA THR A 187 22.04 -3.51 -5.14
C THR A 187 21.78 -2.01 -4.96
N ALA A 188 21.65 -1.26 -6.06
CA ALA A 188 21.33 0.16 -6.00
C ALA A 188 19.95 0.41 -5.35
N VAL A 189 18.93 -0.38 -5.70
CA VAL A 189 17.60 -0.30 -5.08
C VAL A 189 17.66 -0.66 -3.59
N LEU A 190 18.44 -1.68 -3.22
CA LEU A 190 18.65 -2.05 -1.82
C LEU A 190 19.32 -0.91 -1.03
N CYS A 191 20.38 -0.29 -1.59
CA CYS A 191 21.01 0.87 -0.99
C CYS A 191 20.03 2.03 -0.83
N SER A 192 19.24 2.32 -1.86
CA SER A 192 18.18 3.33 -1.85
C SER A 192 17.19 3.13 -0.71
N MET A 193 16.67 1.92 -0.58
CA MET A 193 15.73 1.54 0.47
C MET A 193 16.36 1.69 1.87
N LEU A 194 17.58 1.18 2.05
CA LEU A 194 18.31 1.26 3.34
C LEU A 194 18.66 2.70 3.72
N ASN A 195 19.05 3.55 2.76
CA ASN A 195 19.34 4.95 3.02
C ASN A 195 18.11 5.67 3.58
N LEU A 196 16.96 5.49 2.95
CA LEU A 196 15.70 6.08 3.43
C LEU A 196 15.26 5.49 4.77
N ALA A 197 15.32 4.16 4.91
CA ALA A 197 14.89 3.47 6.14
C ALA A 197 15.74 3.85 7.37
N ASN A 198 17.02 4.17 7.18
CA ASN A 198 17.94 4.57 8.25
C ASN A 198 18.04 6.10 8.41
N ALA A 199 17.26 6.87 7.67
CA ALA A 199 17.34 8.33 7.71
C ALA A 199 17.02 8.88 9.10
N LYS A 200 17.84 9.81 9.56
CA LYS A 200 17.57 10.65 10.74
C LYS A 200 17.30 12.07 10.25
N PHE A 201 16.20 12.63 10.69
CA PHE A 201 15.77 13.95 10.23
C PHE A 201 15.10 14.74 11.34
N LEU A 202 15.01 16.04 11.16
CA LEU A 202 14.37 16.94 12.14
C LEU A 202 12.85 16.92 11.97
N GLN A 203 12.13 17.19 13.04
CA GLN A 203 10.69 17.39 12.99
C GLN A 203 10.34 18.51 12.00
N GLY A 204 9.31 18.28 11.19
CA GLY A 204 8.90 19.18 10.12
C GLY A 204 9.51 18.85 8.74
N MET A 205 10.45 17.89 8.66
CA MET A 205 10.91 17.39 7.36
C MET A 205 9.78 16.61 6.68
N THR A 206 9.59 16.86 5.39
CA THR A 206 8.57 16.18 4.57
C THR A 206 9.15 15.02 3.78
N GLY A 207 8.28 14.12 3.32
CA GLY A 207 8.66 13.01 2.45
C GLY A 207 9.31 13.46 1.14
N ILE A 208 8.97 14.66 0.63
CA ILE A 208 9.64 15.27 -0.54
C ILE A 208 11.14 15.48 -0.28
N GLY A 209 11.48 16.04 0.87
CA GLY A 209 12.88 16.26 1.24
C GLY A 209 13.66 14.98 1.49
N LEU A 210 12.99 13.93 1.97
CA LEU A 210 13.61 12.63 2.26
C LEU A 210 13.72 11.72 1.04
N ASP A 211 12.91 11.93 0.01
CA ASP A 211 12.86 11.08 -1.19
C ASP A 211 14.21 10.95 -1.89
N ILE A 212 15.03 12.01 -1.86
CA ILE A 212 16.36 12.00 -2.48
C ILE A 212 17.28 10.91 -1.91
N LEU A 213 17.07 10.50 -0.66
CA LEU A 213 17.88 9.44 -0.03
C LEU A 213 17.66 8.09 -0.71
N ALA A 214 16.45 7.85 -1.21
CA ALA A 214 16.13 6.67 -1.98
C ALA A 214 16.48 6.83 -3.46
N ARG A 215 16.25 8.02 -4.02
CA ARG A 215 16.40 8.27 -5.45
C ARG A 215 17.85 8.51 -5.88
N GLY A 216 18.66 9.09 -5.00
CA GLY A 216 20.05 9.44 -5.28
C GLY A 216 20.87 8.30 -5.85
N PRO A 217 20.96 7.11 -5.23
CA PRO A 217 21.77 6.00 -5.76
C PRO A 217 21.37 5.53 -7.16
N ILE A 218 20.11 5.72 -7.56
CA ILE A 218 19.63 5.40 -8.91
C ILE A 218 20.03 6.50 -9.89
N TRP A 219 19.90 7.77 -9.51
CA TRP A 219 20.33 8.90 -10.32
C TRP A 219 21.85 8.95 -10.54
N ASP A 220 22.64 8.55 -9.55
CA ASP A 220 24.11 8.41 -9.68
C ASP A 220 24.51 7.42 -10.78
N MET A 221 23.63 6.50 -11.12
CA MET A 221 23.80 5.57 -12.23
C MET A 221 23.33 6.13 -13.58
N GLY A 222 22.79 7.36 -13.62
CA GLY A 222 22.19 7.95 -14.81
C GLY A 222 20.85 7.31 -15.18
N ILE A 223 20.19 6.65 -14.25
CA ILE A 223 18.90 5.96 -14.46
C ILE A 223 17.80 6.76 -13.78
N ASP A 224 16.66 6.89 -14.47
CA ASP A 224 15.48 7.50 -13.90
C ASP A 224 14.66 6.50 -13.06
N TYR A 225 14.14 6.98 -11.93
CA TYR A 225 13.23 6.25 -11.07
C TYR A 225 11.82 6.86 -11.17
N ARG A 226 10.95 6.25 -11.98
CA ARG A 226 9.65 6.81 -12.43
C ARG A 226 8.48 6.48 -11.52
N CYS A 227 8.72 6.04 -10.29
CA CYS A 227 7.70 5.65 -9.33
C CYS A 227 7.65 6.59 -8.13
N GLY A 228 6.55 6.53 -7.36
CA GLY A 228 6.55 6.98 -5.98
C GLY A 228 7.43 6.07 -5.12
N THR A 229 8.08 6.65 -4.12
CA THR A 229 9.05 5.92 -3.28
C THR A 229 8.40 5.21 -2.11
N GLY A 230 7.35 5.78 -1.51
CA GLY A 230 6.71 5.17 -0.36
C GLY A 230 5.46 5.92 0.10
N HIS A 231 4.75 5.29 1.03
CA HIS A 231 3.50 5.77 1.58
C HIS A 231 3.26 5.21 2.99
N GLY A 232 2.30 5.76 3.71
CA GLY A 232 1.81 5.19 4.95
C GLY A 232 0.97 3.92 4.70
N VAL A 233 0.91 3.05 5.70
CA VAL A 233 0.08 1.83 5.67
C VAL A 233 -1.06 1.98 6.66
N SER A 234 -2.27 1.69 6.21
CA SER A 234 -3.49 1.79 7.02
C SER A 234 -3.64 0.64 8.02
N TYR A 235 -4.69 0.70 8.81
CA TYR A 235 -5.11 -0.37 9.70
C TYR A 235 -6.53 -0.84 9.30
N LEU A 236 -6.63 -2.04 8.72
CA LEU A 236 -7.88 -2.65 8.22
C LEU A 236 -8.66 -1.76 7.24
N MET A 237 -7.94 -1.06 6.38
CA MET A 237 -8.50 -0.20 5.33
C MET A 237 -7.70 -0.37 4.04
N SER A 238 -7.91 0.53 3.05
CA SER A 238 -7.07 0.60 1.85
C SER A 238 -5.59 0.71 2.25
N VAL A 239 -4.73 -0.05 1.59
CA VAL A 239 -3.30 -0.18 1.95
C VAL A 239 -2.57 1.16 1.99
N HIS A 240 -2.86 2.06 1.05
CA HIS A 240 -2.26 3.39 1.01
C HIS A 240 -2.95 4.33 1.99
N GLU A 241 -2.18 4.95 2.86
CA GLU A 241 -2.67 5.92 3.83
C GLU A 241 -1.81 7.19 3.84
N GLY A 242 -2.45 8.34 3.64
CA GLY A 242 -1.83 9.65 3.91
C GLY A 242 -1.87 10.00 5.40
N PRO A 243 -1.21 11.11 5.82
CA PRO A 243 -0.50 12.06 4.95
C PRO A 243 0.92 11.62 4.56
N ASN A 244 1.46 10.55 5.13
CA ASN A 244 2.83 10.10 4.87
C ASN A 244 3.00 9.64 3.41
N SER A 245 3.90 10.32 2.68
CA SER A 245 4.20 10.05 1.27
C SER A 245 5.63 10.45 0.95
N PHE A 246 6.38 9.58 0.27
CA PHE A 246 7.73 9.87 -0.20
C PHE A 246 7.71 9.98 -1.73
N ARG A 247 7.94 11.19 -2.25
CA ARG A 247 7.92 11.53 -3.68
C ARG A 247 8.87 12.68 -3.95
N TRP A 248 9.49 12.72 -5.11
CA TRP A 248 10.42 13.80 -5.46
C TRP A 248 9.74 15.12 -5.86
N HIS A 249 8.44 15.13 -6.10
CA HIS A 249 7.65 16.32 -6.44
C HIS A 249 6.28 16.28 -5.79
N LYS A 250 5.66 17.45 -5.67
CA LYS A 250 4.27 17.56 -5.22
C LYS A 250 3.32 16.92 -6.22
N SER A 251 2.39 16.11 -5.74
CA SER A 251 1.27 15.67 -6.56
C SER A 251 0.26 16.81 -6.67
N PRO A 252 -0.19 17.18 -7.89
CA PRO A 252 -1.19 18.24 -8.04
C PRO A 252 -2.52 17.96 -7.33
N THR A 253 -2.77 16.72 -6.95
CA THR A 253 -4.02 16.25 -6.35
C THR A 253 -3.94 16.01 -4.84
N ARG A 254 -2.76 16.18 -4.22
CA ARG A 254 -2.56 15.90 -2.79
C ARG A 254 -1.94 17.11 -2.09
N ALA A 255 -2.68 17.70 -1.15
CA ALA A 255 -2.17 18.76 -0.28
C ALA A 255 -1.08 18.27 0.70
N GLU A 256 -1.00 16.94 0.91
CA GLU A 256 -0.10 16.30 1.86
C GLU A 256 1.38 16.31 1.43
N ASP A 257 1.65 16.68 0.18
CA ASP A 257 3.01 16.85 -0.35
C ASP A 257 3.58 18.26 -0.06
N ALA A 258 2.82 19.07 0.71
CA ALA A 258 3.18 20.44 1.04
C ALA A 258 3.93 20.54 2.37
#